data_52c565629b4ffcf6eafb1d8985a3929d
#
_entry.id   52c565629b4ffcf6eafb1d8985a3929d
#
_cell.length_a   1.000
_cell.length_b   1.000
_cell.length_c   1.000
_cell.angle_alpha   90.00
_cell.angle_beta   90.00
_cell.angle_gamma   90.00
#
_symmetry.space_group_name_H-M   'P 1'
#
loop_
_entity.id
_entity.type
_entity.pdbx_description
1 polymer ?
#
loop_
_entity_poly.entity_id
_entity_poly.type
_entity_poly.pdbx_seq_one_letter_code
_entity_poly.pdbx_strand_id
1 'polypeptide(L)'
;MNPFIIKVLLLLMLTNISIAQPSIQWERSFGGSSLEKLYALKATLDNGYIVCGSTFSSDGDVGTNKGGADCWIVKIKADGSLSWAKNYGGEATDIPYDICCLNDGGFAFVGLTYSIGGDVQGNHGDTDVWVVRLDSVGAILWQKCLGGTNQDIGYGLLATSDGGLIVCGGTKSSDGDINTHLGLGDVWLIKLNHVGELEWESCYGGQNGYDVANDVVITSDGGYIFFGETYSSDGQVTGLHGNGDCWLVKVNSIGQLEWQRALGGIGSDRGWDIHPAKHGGYFLMGYAGSPDGDVIGWHGNYDYWIIKISESGEILWQRSMGGFQDDYGLSVFGTQDGGCIASGATISTDGDVLDNDGFRDIWVVKLDSLGIQMWQKTLGGSSGEFSTGVIETHDGNYVIAGETYSSDGDVSSNQGSSDFWIVKLTPETSATSAPTAIPLNLYPNPTTHWINLNLPIIEQDMQVNITDEQGKLLQSRSIRTDEKLDIAALPSGVYWVSAVSKSGQVYAGKFVKG
;
A
#
# COMPACT_ATOMS: atom_id res chain seq x y z
N MET A 1 3.44 -56.03 -0.46
CA MET A 1 2.21 -55.31 -0.79
C MET A 1 2.48 -53.86 -0.54
N ASN A 2 2.72 -53.11 -1.60
CA ASN A 2 3.00 -51.66 -1.55
C ASN A 2 1.70 -50.88 -1.70
N PRO A 3 1.42 -49.87 -0.85
CA PRO A 3 0.30 -48.97 -1.09
C PRO A 3 0.70 -47.90 -2.10
N PHE A 4 0.01 -47.87 -3.21
CA PHE A 4 0.07 -46.80 -4.22
C PHE A 4 -0.36 -45.48 -3.59
N ILE A 5 0.57 -44.50 -3.55
CA ILE A 5 0.28 -43.12 -3.27
C ILE A 5 -0.26 -42.51 -4.58
N ILE A 6 -1.57 -42.32 -4.63
CA ILE A 6 -2.22 -41.53 -5.67
C ILE A 6 -1.92 -40.05 -5.38
N LYS A 7 -0.93 -39.47 -6.09
CA LYS A 7 -0.78 -38.02 -6.20
C LYS A 7 -1.88 -37.52 -7.15
N VAL A 8 -2.95 -36.99 -6.57
CA VAL A 8 -3.91 -36.15 -7.32
C VAL A 8 -3.19 -34.86 -7.68
N LEU A 9 -2.65 -34.76 -8.89
CA LEU A 9 -2.20 -33.52 -9.46
C LEU A 9 -3.48 -32.76 -9.89
N LEU A 10 -3.94 -31.86 -9.05
CA LEU A 10 -4.98 -30.89 -9.43
C LEU A 10 -4.33 -29.94 -10.45
N LEU A 11 -4.52 -30.22 -11.74
CA LEU A 11 -4.12 -29.33 -12.81
C LEU A 11 -5.15 -28.19 -12.82
N LEU A 12 -4.90 -27.14 -12.06
CA LEU A 12 -5.57 -25.87 -12.20
C LEU A 12 -5.37 -25.46 -13.68
N MET A 13 -6.44 -25.39 -14.45
CA MET A 13 -6.45 -24.61 -15.67
C MET A 13 -6.15 -23.17 -15.26
N LEU A 14 -4.92 -22.74 -15.41
CA LEU A 14 -4.57 -21.33 -15.45
C LEU A 14 -5.24 -20.79 -16.73
N THR A 15 -6.50 -20.42 -16.62
CA THR A 15 -7.03 -19.38 -17.49
C THR A 15 -6.15 -18.17 -17.17
N ASN A 16 -5.30 -17.76 -18.09
CA ASN A 16 -4.71 -16.44 -18.04
C ASN A 16 -5.90 -15.46 -18.13
N ILE A 17 -6.46 -15.14 -16.99
CA ILE A 17 -7.35 -13.99 -16.85
C ILE A 17 -6.39 -12.82 -17.02
N SER A 18 -6.35 -12.25 -18.23
CA SER A 18 -5.72 -10.96 -18.44
C SER A 18 -6.57 -9.96 -17.65
N ILE A 19 -6.11 -9.62 -16.47
CA ILE A 19 -6.69 -8.52 -15.69
C ILE A 19 -6.27 -7.27 -16.44
N ALA A 20 -7.27 -6.53 -16.96
CA ALA A 20 -6.99 -5.23 -17.56
C ALA A 20 -6.48 -4.30 -16.46
N GLN A 21 -5.33 -3.67 -16.70
CA GLN A 21 -4.80 -2.70 -15.78
C GLN A 21 -5.80 -1.56 -15.52
N PRO A 22 -5.91 -1.06 -14.30
CA PRO A 22 -6.74 0.10 -13.98
C PRO A 22 -6.36 1.32 -14.83
N SER A 23 -7.36 2.06 -15.29
CA SER A 23 -7.17 3.34 -15.99
C SER A 23 -7.44 4.51 -15.05
N ILE A 24 -6.82 5.66 -15.31
CA ILE A 24 -7.11 6.89 -14.58
C ILE A 24 -8.55 7.30 -14.91
N GLN A 25 -9.39 7.36 -13.87
CA GLN A 25 -10.76 7.87 -13.98
C GLN A 25 -10.77 9.40 -13.91
N TRP A 26 -10.00 9.95 -12.99
CA TRP A 26 -9.71 11.37 -12.86
C TRP A 26 -8.40 11.54 -12.06
N GLU A 27 -7.75 12.67 -12.26
CA GLU A 27 -6.67 13.17 -11.42
C GLU A 27 -6.89 14.64 -11.10
N ARG A 28 -6.32 15.13 -10.01
CA ARG A 28 -6.39 16.51 -9.56
C ARG A 28 -5.11 16.92 -8.84
N SER A 29 -4.62 18.10 -9.16
CA SER A 29 -3.60 18.78 -8.39
C SER A 29 -4.21 19.90 -7.56
N PHE A 30 -3.73 20.07 -6.34
CA PHE A 30 -4.10 21.17 -5.46
C PHE A 30 -2.83 21.78 -4.88
N GLY A 31 -2.71 23.10 -4.92
CA GLY A 31 -1.54 23.78 -4.40
C GLY A 31 -1.53 25.29 -4.66
N GLY A 32 -0.34 25.84 -4.56
CA GLY A 32 -0.04 27.24 -4.86
C GLY A 32 1.33 27.40 -5.50
N SER A 33 1.92 28.58 -5.43
CA SER A 33 3.16 28.89 -6.17
C SER A 33 4.44 28.32 -5.52
N SER A 34 4.37 27.74 -4.33
CA SER A 34 5.52 27.21 -3.59
C SER A 34 5.54 25.68 -3.54
N LEU A 35 5.80 25.11 -2.39
CA LEU A 35 5.95 23.68 -2.17
C LEU A 35 4.86 23.17 -1.25
N GLU A 36 4.14 22.15 -1.70
CA GLU A 36 3.19 21.37 -0.94
C GLU A 36 3.66 19.92 -0.82
N LYS A 37 3.56 19.36 0.41
CA LYS A 37 3.88 17.95 0.70
C LYS A 37 2.70 17.26 1.33
N LEU A 38 2.21 16.19 0.71
CA LEU A 38 1.12 15.38 1.23
C LEU A 38 1.67 14.28 2.14
N TYR A 39 0.94 13.97 3.24
CA TYR A 39 1.34 12.94 4.20
C TYR A 39 0.28 11.85 4.39
N ALA A 40 -1.02 12.18 4.36
CA ALA A 40 -2.04 11.16 4.56
C ALA A 40 -3.30 11.39 3.71
N LEU A 41 -3.99 10.27 3.42
CA LEU A 41 -5.27 10.18 2.70
C LEU A 41 -6.24 9.30 3.48
N LYS A 42 -7.48 9.76 3.68
CA LYS A 42 -8.56 8.91 4.21
C LYS A 42 -9.84 9.10 3.38
N ALA A 43 -10.61 8.01 3.22
CA ALA A 43 -11.98 8.09 2.71
C ALA A 43 -12.92 8.69 3.76
N THR A 44 -13.89 9.46 3.33
CA THR A 44 -14.85 10.11 4.23
C THR A 44 -16.25 9.52 4.11
N LEU A 45 -17.09 9.70 5.14
CA LEU A 45 -18.43 9.11 5.22
C LEU A 45 -19.38 9.54 4.09
N ASP A 46 -19.10 10.67 3.43
CA ASP A 46 -19.84 11.20 2.28
C ASP A 46 -19.33 10.67 0.92
N ASN A 47 -18.52 9.60 0.94
CA ASN A 47 -17.81 9.03 -0.20
C ASN A 47 -16.80 9.96 -0.87
N GLY A 48 -16.42 11.05 -0.24
CA GLY A 48 -15.32 11.90 -0.64
C GLY A 48 -14.01 11.46 0.01
N TYR A 49 -13.04 12.37 0.00
CA TYR A 49 -11.70 12.11 0.54
C TYR A 49 -11.25 13.30 1.36
N ILE A 50 -10.39 13.04 2.34
CA ILE A 50 -9.68 14.07 3.06
C ILE A 50 -8.18 13.75 3.03
N VAL A 51 -7.38 14.76 2.76
CA VAL A 51 -5.93 14.67 2.77
C VAL A 51 -5.34 15.72 3.69
N CYS A 52 -4.19 15.42 4.26
CA CYS A 52 -3.41 16.37 5.04
C CYS A 52 -1.97 16.43 4.54
N GLY A 53 -1.37 17.59 4.70
CA GLY A 53 0.01 17.83 4.38
C GLY A 53 0.47 19.23 4.76
N SER A 54 1.67 19.60 4.39
CA SER A 54 2.23 20.92 4.67
C SER A 54 2.27 21.77 3.42
N THR A 55 2.15 23.09 3.59
CA THR A 55 2.24 24.07 2.52
C THR A 55 3.13 25.25 2.89
N PHE A 56 3.93 25.73 1.92
CA PHE A 56 4.67 26.99 1.99
C PHE A 56 4.03 28.09 1.14
N SER A 57 2.93 27.80 0.43
CA SER A 57 2.24 28.75 -0.45
C SER A 57 1.32 29.69 0.33
N SER A 58 1.12 30.88 -0.23
CA SER A 58 0.16 31.88 0.25
C SER A 58 -0.82 32.31 -0.84
N ASP A 59 -1.01 31.48 -1.86
CA ASP A 59 -1.85 31.73 -3.03
C ASP A 59 -2.48 30.42 -3.56
N GLY A 60 -3.06 30.46 -4.75
CA GLY A 60 -3.69 29.30 -5.37
C GLY A 60 -4.84 28.74 -4.53
N ASP A 61 -4.89 27.42 -4.39
CA ASP A 61 -5.91 26.72 -3.60
C ASP A 61 -5.65 26.80 -2.09
N VAL A 62 -4.46 27.23 -1.68
CA VAL A 62 -3.99 27.25 -0.31
C VAL A 62 -4.60 28.38 0.50
N GLY A 63 -4.72 29.57 -0.08
CA GLY A 63 -5.10 30.78 0.62
C GLY A 63 -3.94 31.40 1.39
N THR A 64 -4.14 31.83 2.63
CA THR A 64 -3.11 32.55 3.39
C THR A 64 -2.36 31.59 4.32
N ASN A 65 -1.05 31.49 4.13
CA ASN A 65 -0.11 30.86 5.06
C ASN A 65 0.17 31.81 6.24
N LYS A 66 0.39 31.29 7.44
CA LYS A 66 0.56 32.06 8.68
C LYS A 66 2.03 32.21 9.10
N GLY A 67 2.93 31.39 8.55
CA GLY A 67 4.32 31.41 8.99
C GLY A 67 5.28 30.69 8.07
N GLY A 68 5.96 29.68 8.61
CA GLY A 68 6.82 28.77 7.87
C GLY A 68 6.01 27.83 6.97
N ALA A 69 6.15 26.52 7.16
CA ALA A 69 5.18 25.57 6.62
C ALA A 69 3.97 25.49 7.54
N ASP A 70 2.76 25.55 7.01
CA ASP A 70 1.52 25.35 7.76
C ASP A 70 0.91 23.99 7.43
N CYS A 71 0.18 23.40 8.42
CA CYS A 71 -0.69 22.24 8.18
C CYS A 71 -1.79 22.61 7.19
N TRP A 72 -1.86 21.92 6.06
CA TRP A 72 -2.87 22.14 5.04
C TRP A 72 -3.77 20.91 4.91
N ILE A 73 -5.07 21.12 5.16
CA ILE A 73 -6.09 20.06 5.11
C ILE A 73 -7.02 20.35 3.95
N VAL A 74 -7.17 19.36 3.06
CA VAL A 74 -8.00 19.49 1.86
C VAL A 74 -9.09 18.41 1.87
N LYS A 75 -10.35 18.83 1.83
CA LYS A 75 -11.52 17.97 1.69
C LYS A 75 -11.97 17.96 0.24
N ILE A 76 -12.09 16.76 -0.34
CA ILE A 76 -12.36 16.50 -1.74
C ILE A 76 -13.65 15.69 -1.85
N LYS A 77 -14.51 16.01 -2.83
CA LYS A 77 -15.73 15.25 -3.12
C LYS A 77 -15.39 13.97 -3.91
N ALA A 78 -16.35 13.05 -4.01
CA ALA A 78 -16.20 11.79 -4.74
C ALA A 78 -15.80 11.95 -6.22
N ASP A 79 -16.16 13.08 -6.85
CA ASP A 79 -15.84 13.42 -8.23
C ASP A 79 -14.47 14.10 -8.42
N GLY A 80 -13.69 14.23 -7.33
CA GLY A 80 -12.39 14.88 -7.33
C GLY A 80 -12.45 16.41 -7.18
N SER A 81 -13.64 17.04 -7.12
CA SER A 81 -13.74 18.47 -6.93
C SER A 81 -13.46 18.90 -5.50
N LEU A 82 -12.83 20.06 -5.33
CA LEU A 82 -12.56 20.65 -4.03
C LEU A 82 -13.87 20.90 -3.27
N SER A 83 -13.94 20.49 -2.01
CA SER A 83 -15.03 20.84 -1.09
C SER A 83 -14.65 22.04 -0.24
N TRP A 84 -13.54 21.93 0.46
CA TRP A 84 -12.89 23.02 1.19
C TRP A 84 -11.40 22.70 1.40
N ALA A 85 -10.60 23.76 1.60
CA ALA A 85 -9.21 23.67 2.00
C ALA A 85 -8.94 24.68 3.11
N LYS A 86 -8.09 24.35 4.09
CA LYS A 86 -7.78 25.20 5.22
C LYS A 86 -6.37 25.00 5.74
N ASN A 87 -5.75 26.11 6.17
CA ASN A 87 -4.44 26.15 6.82
C ASN A 87 -4.59 26.30 8.32
N TYR A 88 -3.79 25.54 9.05
CA TYR A 88 -3.68 25.57 10.51
C TYR A 88 -2.21 25.68 10.90
N GLY A 89 -1.93 26.53 11.89
CA GLY A 89 -0.57 26.76 12.34
C GLY A 89 -0.39 28.13 12.99
N GLY A 90 0.86 28.52 13.11
CA GLY A 90 1.29 29.79 13.67
C GLY A 90 2.41 30.42 12.86
N GLU A 91 3.32 31.17 13.54
CA GLU A 91 4.39 31.91 12.85
C GLU A 91 5.59 31.02 12.44
N ALA A 92 5.71 29.82 13.01
CA ALA A 92 6.80 28.89 12.70
C ALA A 92 6.32 27.76 11.77
N THR A 93 6.99 26.63 11.77
CA THR A 93 6.65 25.46 10.96
C THR A 93 5.73 24.52 11.73
N ASP A 94 4.65 24.12 11.08
CA ASP A 94 3.65 23.21 11.59
C ASP A 94 3.36 22.15 10.51
N ILE A 95 3.56 20.86 10.81
CA ILE A 95 3.48 19.77 9.85
C ILE A 95 2.50 18.71 10.35
N PRO A 96 1.42 18.38 9.62
CA PRO A 96 0.57 17.25 9.95
C PRO A 96 1.15 15.99 9.32
N TYR A 97 1.12 14.87 10.01
CA TYR A 97 1.56 13.58 9.45
C TYR A 97 0.41 12.62 9.18
N ASP A 98 -0.63 12.64 10.01
CA ASP A 98 -1.80 11.80 9.79
C ASP A 98 -3.11 12.53 10.13
N ILE A 99 -4.21 12.03 9.54
CA ILE A 99 -5.56 12.54 9.74
C ILE A 99 -6.54 11.37 9.84
N CYS A 100 -7.51 11.42 10.74
CA CYS A 100 -8.57 10.43 10.83
C CYS A 100 -9.95 11.06 10.72
N CYS A 101 -10.92 10.26 10.23
CA CYS A 101 -12.33 10.59 10.21
C CYS A 101 -13.00 10.15 11.53
N LEU A 102 -13.92 10.94 12.02
CA LEU A 102 -14.63 10.67 13.26
C LEU A 102 -16.11 10.40 13.03
N ASN A 103 -16.74 9.67 13.94
CA ASN A 103 -18.12 9.19 13.79
C ASN A 103 -19.18 10.31 13.69
N ASP A 104 -18.88 11.51 14.16
CA ASP A 104 -19.73 12.69 14.07
C ASP A 104 -19.58 13.47 12.75
N GLY A 105 -18.76 12.95 11.83
CA GLY A 105 -18.45 13.55 10.54
C GLY A 105 -17.36 14.62 10.58
N GLY A 106 -16.75 14.87 11.72
CA GLY A 106 -15.57 15.72 11.83
C GLY A 106 -14.26 14.93 11.64
N PHE A 107 -13.14 15.59 11.92
CA PHE A 107 -11.80 15.06 11.68
C PHE A 107 -10.88 15.34 12.85
N ALA A 108 -9.80 14.59 12.96
CA ALA A 108 -8.67 14.96 13.79
C ALA A 108 -7.38 14.73 13.01
N PHE A 109 -6.39 15.60 13.17
CA PHE A 109 -5.05 15.39 12.63
C PHE A 109 -4.00 15.47 13.72
N VAL A 110 -2.86 14.86 13.47
CA VAL A 110 -1.68 14.87 14.34
C VAL A 110 -0.45 15.23 13.55
N GLY A 111 0.52 15.84 14.19
CA GLY A 111 1.80 16.15 13.62
C GLY A 111 2.74 16.78 14.64
N LEU A 112 3.57 17.71 14.18
CA LEU A 112 4.46 18.50 15.01
C LEU A 112 4.17 20.00 14.86
N THR A 113 4.54 20.76 15.87
CA THR A 113 4.51 22.23 15.83
C THR A 113 5.78 22.83 16.45
N TYR A 114 6.35 23.84 15.79
CA TYR A 114 7.34 24.77 16.33
C TYR A 114 6.71 26.09 16.76
N SER A 115 5.42 26.28 16.51
CA SER A 115 4.72 27.54 16.77
C SER A 115 4.34 27.70 18.24
N ILE A 116 4.30 28.94 18.72
CA ILE A 116 3.86 29.30 20.07
C ILE A 116 2.62 30.20 20.07
N GLY A 117 2.02 30.43 18.89
CA GLY A 117 0.85 31.31 18.70
C GLY A 117 0.07 30.94 17.44
N GLY A 118 -0.85 31.80 17.04
CA GLY A 118 -1.79 31.49 15.97
C GLY A 118 -2.86 30.54 16.43
N ASP A 119 -3.02 29.39 15.74
CA ASP A 119 -3.93 28.31 16.16
C ASP A 119 -3.31 27.43 17.26
N VAL A 120 -1.98 27.54 17.47
CA VAL A 120 -1.21 26.71 18.38
C VAL A 120 -1.19 27.33 19.78
N GLN A 121 -1.45 26.52 20.80
CA GLN A 121 -1.35 26.91 22.19
C GLN A 121 -0.74 25.77 23.02
N GLY A 122 0.22 26.11 23.88
CA GLY A 122 0.76 25.17 24.84
C GLY A 122 2.01 24.41 24.37
N ASN A 123 2.72 24.85 23.31
CA ASN A 123 4.02 24.28 22.96
C ASN A 123 5.00 24.48 24.13
N HIS A 124 5.70 23.42 24.53
CA HIS A 124 6.52 23.33 25.75
C HIS A 124 8.03 23.47 25.47
N GLY A 125 8.47 23.27 24.23
CA GLY A 125 9.89 23.20 23.94
C GLY A 125 10.30 23.45 22.51
N ASP A 126 11.12 22.53 21.99
CA ASP A 126 11.61 22.59 20.60
C ASP A 126 10.46 22.31 19.63
N THR A 127 9.93 21.08 19.64
CA THR A 127 8.72 20.69 18.92
C THR A 127 7.83 19.83 19.81
N ASP A 128 6.53 20.07 19.75
CA ASP A 128 5.54 19.24 20.42
C ASP A 128 4.68 18.46 19.42
N VAL A 129 4.17 17.32 19.87
CA VAL A 129 3.05 16.64 19.20
C VAL A 129 1.85 17.57 19.20
N TRP A 130 1.37 17.94 18.02
CA TRP A 130 0.20 18.80 17.88
C TRP A 130 -1.01 17.99 17.41
N VAL A 131 -2.03 17.87 18.27
CA VAL A 131 -3.29 17.18 17.97
C VAL A 131 -4.41 18.20 17.82
N VAL A 132 -5.11 18.18 16.70
CA VAL A 132 -6.20 19.12 16.41
C VAL A 132 -7.47 18.37 16.05
N ARG A 133 -8.56 18.70 16.72
CA ARG A 133 -9.91 18.22 16.47
C ARG A 133 -10.68 19.25 15.66
N LEU A 134 -11.22 18.83 14.51
CA LEU A 134 -12.01 19.66 13.59
C LEU A 134 -13.47 19.18 13.54
N ASP A 135 -14.40 20.10 13.30
CA ASP A 135 -15.74 19.75 12.87
C ASP A 135 -15.79 19.33 11.39
N SER A 136 -16.97 19.02 10.87
CA SER A 136 -17.18 18.57 9.49
C SER A 136 -16.88 19.61 8.42
N VAL A 137 -16.80 20.89 8.78
CA VAL A 137 -16.44 22.00 7.88
C VAL A 137 -15.04 22.56 8.15
N GLY A 138 -14.25 21.85 8.97
CA GLY A 138 -12.86 22.20 9.27
C GLY A 138 -12.72 23.35 10.27
N ALA A 139 -13.66 23.62 11.15
CA ALA A 139 -13.42 24.54 12.27
C ALA A 139 -12.77 23.80 13.45
N ILE A 140 -11.77 24.41 14.08
CA ILE A 140 -11.11 23.83 15.26
C ILE A 140 -12.11 23.78 16.42
N LEU A 141 -12.35 22.58 16.94
CA LEU A 141 -13.12 22.35 18.16
C LEU A 141 -12.23 22.38 19.40
N TRP A 142 -11.08 21.76 19.33
CA TRP A 142 -10.01 21.84 20.31
C TRP A 142 -8.65 21.50 19.67
N GLN A 143 -7.57 21.88 20.34
CA GLN A 143 -6.21 21.51 20.01
C GLN A 143 -5.42 21.24 21.28
N LYS A 144 -4.36 20.42 21.19
CA LYS A 144 -3.42 20.10 22.25
C LYS A 144 -2.02 20.05 21.70
N CYS A 145 -1.08 20.70 22.38
CA CYS A 145 0.33 20.41 22.29
C CYS A 145 0.68 19.47 23.44
N LEU A 146 1.37 18.40 23.15
CA LEU A 146 1.81 17.38 24.09
C LEU A 146 3.29 17.14 23.88
N GLY A 147 4.06 17.15 24.96
CA GLY A 147 5.50 17.01 24.87
C GLY A 147 6.23 17.52 26.09
N GLY A 148 7.51 17.79 25.90
CA GLY A 148 8.40 18.35 26.91
C GLY A 148 9.37 19.37 26.32
N THR A 149 10.58 19.48 26.89
CA THR A 149 11.53 20.51 26.45
C THR A 149 12.27 20.18 25.16
N ASN A 150 12.29 18.92 24.72
CA ASN A 150 12.96 18.49 23.49
C ASN A 150 11.96 18.25 22.35
N GLN A 151 12.40 17.46 21.36
CA GLN A 151 11.59 17.16 20.17
C GLN A 151 10.61 16.02 20.44
N ASP A 152 9.34 16.28 20.19
CA ASP A 152 8.25 15.31 20.28
C ASP A 152 7.39 15.39 19.01
N ILE A 153 7.15 14.26 18.35
CA ILE A 153 6.51 14.19 17.04
C ILE A 153 5.44 13.11 17.04
N GLY A 154 4.22 13.44 16.61
CA GLY A 154 3.15 12.47 16.34
C GLY A 154 3.10 12.12 14.87
N TYR A 155 3.23 10.83 14.53
CA TYR A 155 3.22 10.35 13.14
C TYR A 155 1.90 9.68 12.76
N GLY A 156 1.33 8.85 13.63
CA GLY A 156 0.10 8.11 13.36
C GLY A 156 -1.04 8.46 14.31
N LEU A 157 -2.27 8.43 13.81
CA LEU A 157 -3.48 8.82 14.53
C LEU A 157 -4.64 7.87 14.26
N LEU A 158 -5.28 7.38 15.32
CA LEU A 158 -6.43 6.49 15.24
C LEU A 158 -7.58 6.98 16.13
N ALA A 159 -8.80 7.02 15.58
CA ALA A 159 -10.02 7.24 16.36
C ALA A 159 -10.43 5.97 17.11
N THR A 160 -10.75 6.09 18.40
CA THR A 160 -11.19 4.97 19.23
C THR A 160 -12.70 4.94 19.39
N SER A 161 -13.27 3.78 19.71
CA SER A 161 -14.73 3.57 19.79
C SER A 161 -15.41 4.37 20.90
N ASP A 162 -14.65 4.83 21.90
CA ASP A 162 -15.10 5.71 22.99
C ASP A 162 -15.14 7.20 22.58
N GLY A 163 -14.79 7.51 21.32
CA GLY A 163 -14.71 8.87 20.78
C GLY A 163 -13.40 9.58 21.07
N GLY A 164 -12.44 8.91 21.69
CA GLY A 164 -11.10 9.40 21.93
C GLY A 164 -10.15 9.15 20.75
N LEU A 165 -8.85 9.37 20.99
CA LEU A 165 -7.80 9.22 19.99
C LEU A 165 -6.63 8.42 20.58
N ILE A 166 -6.01 7.60 19.74
CA ILE A 166 -4.66 7.07 19.95
C ILE A 166 -3.73 7.81 18.99
N VAL A 167 -2.60 8.25 19.52
CA VAL A 167 -1.50 8.86 18.77
C VAL A 167 -0.25 8.02 19.01
N CYS A 168 0.49 7.73 17.94
CA CYS A 168 1.83 7.16 18.02
C CYS A 168 2.86 8.08 17.37
N GLY A 169 4.11 7.97 17.83
CA GLY A 169 5.19 8.78 17.29
C GLY A 169 6.50 8.54 18.01
N GLY A 170 7.27 9.60 18.21
CA GLY A 170 8.53 9.55 18.93
C GLY A 170 8.74 10.73 19.86
N THR A 171 9.44 10.51 20.98
CA THR A 171 9.81 11.54 21.94
C THR A 171 11.32 11.52 22.23
N LYS A 172 11.91 12.71 22.40
CA LYS A 172 13.25 12.91 22.97
C LYS A 172 13.20 13.62 24.31
N SER A 173 12.02 13.92 24.81
CA SER A 173 11.81 14.59 26.08
C SER A 173 11.79 13.59 27.24
N SER A 174 12.23 14.06 28.39
CA SER A 174 12.19 13.33 29.68
C SER A 174 11.43 14.12 30.74
N ASP A 175 10.66 15.11 30.35
CA ASP A 175 9.88 16.01 31.18
C ASP A 175 8.53 16.34 30.50
N GLY A 176 7.80 17.30 31.06
CA GLY A 176 6.50 17.70 30.55
C GLY A 176 5.46 16.63 30.73
N ASP A 177 4.83 16.20 29.61
CA ASP A 177 3.80 15.16 29.58
C ASP A 177 4.39 13.73 29.60
N ILE A 178 5.71 13.57 29.46
CA ILE A 178 6.40 12.28 29.41
C ILE A 178 6.76 11.80 30.80
N ASN A 179 6.20 10.69 31.25
CA ASN A 179 6.47 10.12 32.58
C ASN A 179 7.64 9.13 32.60
N THR A 180 7.90 8.47 31.46
CA THR A 180 8.99 7.48 31.34
C THR A 180 9.74 7.73 30.04
N HIS A 181 11.07 7.85 30.13
CA HIS A 181 11.97 7.98 29.00
C HIS A 181 13.07 6.93 29.15
N LEU A 182 13.33 6.15 28.11
CA LEU A 182 14.20 4.98 28.19
C LEU A 182 15.59 5.22 27.60
N GLY A 183 15.71 6.09 26.59
CA GLY A 183 16.96 6.20 25.86
C GLY A 183 17.21 7.53 25.15
N LEU A 184 17.73 7.45 23.92
CA LEU A 184 18.07 8.61 23.08
C LEU A 184 16.83 9.21 22.40
N GLY A 185 15.83 8.39 22.18
CA GLY A 185 14.52 8.73 21.66
C GLY A 185 13.69 7.46 21.62
N ASP A 186 12.45 7.55 22.06
CA ASP A 186 11.57 6.42 22.27
C ASP A 186 10.29 6.57 21.46
N VAL A 187 9.68 5.45 21.08
CA VAL A 187 8.27 5.46 20.65
C VAL A 187 7.44 6.05 21.78
N TRP A 188 6.57 6.98 21.45
CA TRP A 188 5.60 7.55 22.38
C TRP A 188 4.18 7.25 21.93
N LEU A 189 3.43 6.51 22.74
CA LEU A 189 2.04 6.17 22.51
C LEU A 189 1.16 6.92 23.51
N ILE A 190 0.15 7.64 22.99
CA ILE A 190 -0.68 8.57 23.76
C ILE A 190 -2.15 8.22 23.55
N LYS A 191 -2.92 8.09 24.62
CA LYS A 191 -4.39 7.98 24.57
C LYS A 191 -5.03 9.26 25.09
N LEU A 192 -5.84 9.87 24.23
CA LEU A 192 -6.68 11.04 24.58
C LEU A 192 -8.14 10.63 24.64
N ASN A 193 -8.90 11.24 25.56
CA ASN A 193 -10.36 11.12 25.58
C ASN A 193 -11.02 12.02 24.51
N HIS A 194 -12.33 11.97 24.39
CA HIS A 194 -13.10 12.69 23.37
C HIS A 194 -13.04 14.23 23.46
N VAL A 195 -12.57 14.79 24.58
CA VAL A 195 -12.35 16.24 24.79
C VAL A 195 -10.86 16.62 24.71
N GLY A 196 -9.97 15.68 24.35
CA GLY A 196 -8.56 15.89 24.16
C GLY A 196 -7.75 15.90 25.48
N GLU A 197 -8.28 15.34 26.57
CA GLU A 197 -7.51 15.18 27.81
C GLU A 197 -6.71 13.87 27.76
N LEU A 198 -5.49 13.91 28.30
CA LEU A 198 -4.60 12.75 28.39
C LEU A 198 -5.17 11.72 29.37
N GLU A 199 -5.46 10.50 28.89
CA GLU A 199 -5.89 9.38 29.73
C GLU A 199 -4.70 8.55 30.21
N TRP A 200 -3.80 8.22 29.29
CA TRP A 200 -2.53 7.56 29.57
C TRP A 200 -1.53 7.81 28.44
N GLU A 201 -0.26 7.65 28.75
CA GLU A 201 0.85 7.62 27.79
C GLU A 201 1.86 6.54 28.20
N SER A 202 2.67 6.09 27.24
CA SER A 202 3.77 5.15 27.50
C SER A 202 4.84 5.28 26.44
N CYS A 203 6.10 5.16 26.89
CA CYS A 203 7.27 5.06 26.01
C CYS A 203 7.69 3.60 25.82
N TYR A 204 8.17 3.29 24.60
CA TYR A 204 8.72 1.98 24.25
C TYR A 204 10.02 2.16 23.50
N GLY A 205 10.99 1.28 23.77
CA GLY A 205 12.30 1.35 23.12
C GLY A 205 13.44 0.75 23.94
N GLY A 206 14.64 1.19 23.64
CA GLY A 206 15.87 0.82 24.32
C GLY A 206 16.70 2.02 24.74
N GLN A 207 17.85 1.77 25.39
CA GLN A 207 18.70 2.86 25.92
C GLN A 207 19.68 3.40 24.89
N ASN A 208 20.05 2.60 23.90
CA ASN A 208 21.21 2.89 23.04
C ASN A 208 20.84 3.23 21.58
N GLY A 209 19.56 3.35 21.25
CA GLY A 209 19.08 3.65 19.91
C GLY A 209 17.99 4.72 19.91
N TYR A 210 17.46 4.95 18.73
CA TYR A 210 16.29 5.77 18.48
C TYR A 210 15.17 4.86 17.99
N ASP A 211 13.99 4.99 18.56
CA ASP A 211 12.84 4.16 18.26
C ASP A 211 11.65 5.05 17.93
N VAL A 212 10.90 4.73 16.86
CA VAL A 212 9.77 5.53 16.42
C VAL A 212 8.65 4.64 15.89
N ALA A 213 7.40 5.03 16.13
CA ALA A 213 6.22 4.45 15.50
C ALA A 213 5.66 5.40 14.46
N ASN A 214 5.46 4.90 13.24
CA ASN A 214 4.94 5.67 12.12
C ASN A 214 3.43 5.51 11.97
N ASP A 215 2.88 4.33 12.31
CA ASP A 215 1.44 4.10 12.23
C ASP A 215 0.95 3.13 13.31
N VAL A 216 -0.38 3.15 13.59
CA VAL A 216 -1.02 2.39 14.65
C VAL A 216 -2.41 1.90 14.23
N VAL A 217 -2.73 0.65 14.59
CA VAL A 217 -4.06 0.06 14.39
C VAL A 217 -4.62 -0.49 15.68
N ILE A 218 -5.98 -0.53 15.75
CA ILE A 218 -6.69 -1.21 16.84
C ILE A 218 -6.78 -2.71 16.54
N THR A 219 -6.64 -3.52 17.58
CA THR A 219 -6.74 -4.99 17.46
C THR A 219 -8.10 -5.50 17.91
N SER A 220 -8.46 -6.73 17.52
CA SER A 220 -9.76 -7.34 17.82
C SER A 220 -10.05 -7.48 19.32
N ASP A 221 -9.02 -7.53 20.16
CA ASP A 221 -9.09 -7.60 21.62
C ASP A 221 -9.17 -6.22 22.30
N GLY A 222 -9.18 -5.12 21.51
CA GLY A 222 -9.23 -3.75 21.99
C GLY A 222 -7.89 -3.16 22.40
N GLY A 223 -6.77 -3.86 22.15
CA GLY A 223 -5.42 -3.33 22.24
C GLY A 223 -4.99 -2.62 20.96
N TYR A 224 -3.69 -2.40 20.82
CA TYR A 224 -3.11 -1.67 19.69
C TYR A 224 -1.86 -2.37 19.17
N ILE A 225 -1.66 -2.32 17.86
CA ILE A 225 -0.38 -2.63 17.23
C ILE A 225 0.13 -1.35 16.60
N PHE A 226 1.36 -0.96 16.94
CA PHE A 226 2.07 0.08 16.21
C PHE A 226 3.23 -0.50 15.41
N PHE A 227 3.56 0.18 14.31
CA PHE A 227 4.60 -0.20 13.39
C PHE A 227 5.48 1.00 13.05
N GLY A 228 6.78 0.76 12.96
CA GLY A 228 7.77 1.79 12.68
C GLY A 228 9.17 1.19 12.59
N GLU A 229 10.15 1.83 13.21
CA GLU A 229 11.55 1.41 13.15
C GLU A 229 12.23 1.47 14.52
N THR A 230 13.23 0.63 14.73
CA THR A 230 14.09 0.60 15.91
C THR A 230 15.56 0.54 15.52
N TYR A 231 16.35 1.30 16.26
CA TYR A 231 17.81 1.25 16.21
C TYR A 231 18.40 0.76 17.53
N SER A 232 17.55 0.36 18.46
CA SER A 232 17.94 -0.12 19.79
C SER A 232 18.20 -1.63 19.77
N SER A 233 19.21 -2.06 20.53
CA SER A 233 19.53 -3.49 20.73
C SER A 233 19.38 -3.95 22.17
N ASP A 234 18.72 -3.15 23.00
CA ASP A 234 18.52 -3.41 24.44
C ASP A 234 17.12 -2.96 24.91
N GLY A 235 16.90 -2.96 26.20
CA GLY A 235 15.63 -2.55 26.80
C GLY A 235 14.49 -3.48 26.43
N GLN A 236 13.45 -2.93 25.82
CA GLN A 236 12.29 -3.70 25.37
C GLN A 236 12.49 -4.28 23.95
N VAL A 237 13.52 -3.84 23.24
CA VAL A 237 13.82 -4.31 21.88
C VAL A 237 14.66 -5.58 21.96
N THR A 238 14.23 -6.60 21.26
CA THR A 238 14.99 -7.85 21.07
C THR A 238 14.93 -8.27 19.61
N GLY A 239 16.02 -8.84 19.11
CA GLY A 239 16.07 -9.37 17.74
C GLY A 239 16.50 -8.37 16.68
N LEU A 240 17.05 -7.20 17.05
CA LEU A 240 17.67 -6.29 16.06
C LEU A 240 18.75 -7.03 15.25
N HIS A 241 18.66 -6.97 13.91
CA HIS A 241 19.54 -7.72 13.01
C HIS A 241 20.71 -6.87 12.48
N GLY A 242 20.51 -5.57 12.31
CA GLY A 242 21.47 -4.74 11.61
C GLY A 242 21.52 -3.28 12.04
N ASN A 243 21.50 -2.39 11.05
CA ASN A 243 21.63 -0.95 11.27
C ASN A 243 20.32 -0.25 11.64
N GLY A 244 19.23 -0.98 11.68
CA GLY A 244 17.87 -0.52 11.99
C GLY A 244 16.87 -1.44 11.32
N ASP A 245 15.90 -1.91 12.08
CA ASP A 245 14.86 -2.85 11.63
C ASP A 245 13.48 -2.22 11.72
N CYS A 246 12.55 -2.72 10.91
CA CYS A 246 11.13 -2.50 11.15
C CYS A 246 10.77 -3.01 12.54
N TRP A 247 10.04 -2.22 13.31
CA TRP A 247 9.64 -2.61 14.66
C TRP A 247 8.12 -2.69 14.79
N LEU A 248 7.64 -3.87 15.13
CA LEU A 248 6.24 -4.20 15.30
C LEU A 248 5.96 -4.51 16.77
N VAL A 249 5.04 -3.78 17.38
CA VAL A 249 4.77 -3.88 18.82
C VAL A 249 3.28 -3.96 19.10
N LYS A 250 2.86 -4.97 19.85
CA LYS A 250 1.51 -5.14 20.37
C LYS A 250 1.45 -4.72 21.83
N VAL A 251 0.48 -3.87 22.13
CA VAL A 251 0.12 -3.46 23.50
C VAL A 251 -1.35 -3.74 23.78
N ASN A 252 -1.71 -3.95 25.04
CA ASN A 252 -3.13 -4.07 25.43
C ASN A 252 -3.83 -2.69 25.47
N SER A 253 -5.12 -2.67 25.81
CA SER A 253 -5.96 -1.45 25.81
C SER A 253 -5.53 -0.35 26.77
N ILE A 254 -4.62 -0.64 27.71
CA ILE A 254 -4.06 0.33 28.66
C ILE A 254 -2.55 0.58 28.44
N GLY A 255 -2.04 0.26 27.25
CA GLY A 255 -0.66 0.54 26.86
C GLY A 255 0.40 -0.42 27.42
N GLN A 256 0.05 -1.58 27.98
CA GLN A 256 1.05 -2.53 28.44
C GLN A 256 1.55 -3.41 27.31
N LEU A 257 2.87 -3.53 27.19
CA LEU A 257 3.53 -4.36 26.17
C LEU A 257 3.13 -5.84 26.33
N GLU A 258 2.65 -6.43 25.25
CA GLU A 258 2.32 -7.86 25.19
C GLU A 258 3.38 -8.65 24.42
N TRP A 259 3.77 -8.15 23.24
CA TRP A 259 4.84 -8.73 22.43
C TRP A 259 5.44 -7.69 21.48
N GLN A 260 6.63 -7.97 20.98
CA GLN A 260 7.30 -7.16 19.96
C GLN A 260 8.11 -8.05 19.01
N ARG A 261 8.40 -7.52 17.81
CA ARG A 261 9.27 -8.12 16.81
C ARG A 261 10.08 -7.06 16.09
N ALA A 262 11.38 -7.24 15.99
CA ALA A 262 12.23 -6.57 15.04
C ALA A 262 12.27 -7.42 13.78
N LEU A 263 11.96 -6.84 12.63
CA LEU A 263 11.88 -7.50 11.32
C LEU A 263 12.86 -6.83 10.37
N GLY A 264 13.79 -7.57 9.80
CA GLY A 264 14.81 -7.02 8.91
C GLY A 264 16.00 -7.95 8.70
N GLY A 265 17.12 -7.36 8.30
CA GLY A 265 18.40 -8.03 8.10
C GLY A 265 19.57 -7.12 8.47
N ILE A 266 20.75 -7.36 7.89
CA ILE A 266 21.98 -6.62 8.26
C ILE A 266 21.99 -5.15 7.79
N GLY A 267 21.13 -4.77 6.87
CA GLY A 267 21.01 -3.41 6.32
C GLY A 267 20.18 -2.48 7.20
N SER A 268 19.45 -1.58 6.56
CA SER A 268 18.47 -0.72 7.21
C SER A 268 17.10 -0.99 6.59
N ASP A 269 16.16 -1.39 7.42
CA ASP A 269 14.81 -1.76 7.03
C ASP A 269 13.82 -0.87 7.80
N ARG A 270 12.89 -0.21 7.09
CA ARG A 270 12.02 0.80 7.68
C ARG A 270 10.55 0.48 7.49
N GLY A 271 9.79 0.54 8.59
CA GLY A 271 8.35 0.36 8.61
C GLY A 271 7.60 1.69 8.52
N TRP A 272 6.58 1.77 7.65
CA TRP A 272 5.83 3.01 7.42
C TRP A 272 4.35 2.90 7.73
N ASP A 273 3.67 1.85 7.25
CA ASP A 273 2.21 1.77 7.29
C ASP A 273 1.76 0.37 7.71
N ILE A 274 0.69 0.28 8.47
CA ILE A 274 0.04 -0.95 8.89
C ILE A 274 -1.45 -0.88 8.64
N HIS A 275 -2.01 -1.86 7.94
CA HIS A 275 -3.44 -1.90 7.67
C HIS A 275 -4.07 -3.26 8.01
N PRO A 276 -5.24 -3.30 8.65
CA PRO A 276 -5.96 -4.54 8.90
C PRO A 276 -6.30 -5.28 7.60
N ALA A 277 -6.16 -6.60 7.61
CA ALA A 277 -6.58 -7.42 6.49
C ALA A 277 -7.98 -7.98 6.70
N LYS A 278 -8.76 -8.09 5.62
CA LYS A 278 -10.16 -8.51 5.65
C LYS A 278 -10.42 -9.85 6.34
N HIS A 279 -9.49 -10.79 6.24
CA HIS A 279 -9.63 -12.15 6.78
C HIS A 279 -8.77 -12.40 8.02
N GLY A 280 -8.45 -11.33 8.77
CA GLY A 280 -7.64 -11.35 9.97
C GLY A 280 -6.14 -11.14 9.71
N GLY A 281 -5.44 -10.71 10.76
CA GLY A 281 -4.06 -10.24 10.69
C GLY A 281 -3.92 -8.90 9.98
N TYR A 282 -2.69 -8.54 9.60
CA TYR A 282 -2.37 -7.19 9.12
C TYR A 282 -1.44 -7.24 7.91
N PHE A 283 -1.52 -6.24 7.06
CA PHE A 283 -0.51 -5.91 6.08
C PHE A 283 0.40 -4.83 6.63
N LEU A 284 1.70 -5.00 6.46
CA LEU A 284 2.73 -4.03 6.81
C LEU A 284 3.37 -3.55 5.52
N MET A 285 3.72 -2.29 5.47
CA MET A 285 4.43 -1.67 4.36
C MET A 285 5.64 -0.91 4.85
N GLY A 286 6.71 -1.07 4.11
CA GLY A 286 7.93 -0.34 4.31
C GLY A 286 8.88 -0.55 3.14
N TYR A 287 10.15 -0.35 3.37
CA TYR A 287 11.19 -0.68 2.42
C TYR A 287 12.38 -1.34 3.11
N ALA A 288 12.96 -2.32 2.41
CA ALA A 288 14.07 -3.11 2.90
C ALA A 288 15.37 -2.76 2.16
N GLY A 289 16.44 -2.50 2.92
CA GLY A 289 17.80 -2.36 2.42
C GLY A 289 18.69 -3.54 2.77
N SER A 290 18.10 -4.70 3.07
CA SER A 290 18.80 -5.89 3.54
C SER A 290 18.73 -7.03 2.54
N PRO A 291 19.86 -7.71 2.27
CA PRO A 291 19.91 -8.90 1.41
C PRO A 291 19.65 -10.21 2.15
N ASP A 292 19.36 -10.19 3.45
CA ASP A 292 19.28 -11.36 4.31
C ASP A 292 18.26 -11.16 5.47
N GLY A 293 18.32 -12.03 6.48
CA GLY A 293 17.40 -12.00 7.62
C GLY A 293 15.99 -12.42 7.24
N ASP A 294 15.02 -11.60 7.58
CA ASP A 294 13.62 -11.81 7.23
C ASP A 294 13.30 -11.39 5.77
N VAL A 295 14.19 -10.62 5.12
CA VAL A 295 13.98 -10.11 3.76
C VAL A 295 14.33 -11.18 2.74
N ILE A 296 13.39 -11.50 1.85
CA ILE A 296 13.59 -12.46 0.76
C ILE A 296 13.22 -11.80 -0.56
N GLY A 297 14.13 -11.87 -1.54
CA GLY A 297 13.89 -11.34 -2.88
C GLY A 297 14.37 -9.91 -3.09
N TRP A 298 15.24 -9.39 -2.23
CA TRP A 298 15.85 -8.08 -2.37
C TRP A 298 16.64 -7.94 -3.69
N HIS A 299 16.49 -6.80 -4.39
CA HIS A 299 16.99 -6.58 -5.74
C HIS A 299 18.06 -5.50 -5.85
N GLY A 300 18.08 -4.52 -4.96
CA GLY A 300 18.96 -3.36 -5.14
C GLY A 300 19.29 -2.59 -3.86
N ASN A 301 19.08 -1.27 -3.88
CA ASN A 301 19.34 -0.43 -2.70
C ASN A 301 18.22 -0.58 -1.66
N TYR A 302 17.05 0.00 -1.97
CA TYR A 302 15.83 -0.16 -1.18
C TYR A 302 14.74 -0.70 -2.07
N ASP A 303 14.06 -1.76 -1.61
CA ASP A 303 12.89 -2.35 -2.26
C ASP A 303 11.63 -2.12 -1.43
N TYR A 304 10.46 -2.03 -2.06
CA TYR A 304 9.19 -2.21 -1.35
C TYR A 304 9.24 -3.47 -0.53
N TRP A 305 8.88 -3.39 0.73
CA TRP A 305 8.74 -4.58 1.55
C TRP A 305 7.31 -4.68 2.09
N ILE A 306 6.55 -5.60 1.50
CA ILE A 306 5.15 -5.87 1.83
C ILE A 306 5.09 -7.17 2.61
N ILE A 307 4.57 -7.12 3.83
CA ILE A 307 4.50 -8.26 4.74
C ILE A 307 3.06 -8.51 5.15
N LYS A 308 2.61 -9.75 5.08
CA LYS A 308 1.35 -10.21 5.68
C LYS A 308 1.67 -10.93 6.97
N ILE A 309 1.09 -10.47 8.08
CA ILE A 309 1.22 -11.12 9.39
C ILE A 309 -0.12 -11.65 9.90
N SER A 310 -0.04 -12.63 10.81
CA SER A 310 -1.18 -13.09 11.62
C SER A 310 -1.50 -12.08 12.73
N GLU A 311 -2.61 -12.30 13.46
CA GLU A 311 -2.94 -11.50 14.65
C GLU A 311 -1.92 -11.66 15.81
N SER A 312 -1.14 -12.72 15.81
CA SER A 312 -0.04 -12.94 16.76
C SER A 312 1.31 -12.40 16.28
N GLY A 313 1.35 -11.67 15.16
CA GLY A 313 2.56 -11.08 14.61
C GLY A 313 3.47 -12.05 13.83
N GLU A 314 3.03 -13.29 13.52
CA GLU A 314 3.81 -14.23 12.72
C GLU A 314 3.73 -13.88 11.24
N ILE A 315 4.85 -13.88 10.52
CA ILE A 315 4.89 -13.65 9.07
C ILE A 315 4.18 -14.81 8.36
N LEU A 316 3.12 -14.52 7.63
CA LEU A 316 2.40 -15.47 6.79
C LEU A 316 3.01 -15.53 5.39
N TRP A 317 3.36 -14.38 4.84
CA TRP A 317 4.15 -14.20 3.63
C TRP A 317 4.77 -12.79 3.60
N GLN A 318 5.78 -12.63 2.78
CA GLN A 318 6.40 -11.34 2.50
C GLN A 318 6.80 -11.23 1.03
N ARG A 319 6.94 -9.99 0.52
CA ARG A 319 7.46 -9.66 -0.81
C ARG A 319 8.37 -8.46 -0.71
N SER A 320 9.61 -8.63 -1.18
CA SER A 320 10.48 -7.54 -1.57
C SER A 320 10.28 -7.33 -3.06
N MET A 321 9.94 -6.13 -3.48
CA MET A 321 9.60 -5.80 -4.87
C MET A 321 10.28 -4.51 -5.26
N GLY A 322 10.93 -4.51 -6.42
CA GLY A 322 11.67 -3.37 -6.91
C GLY A 322 12.62 -3.72 -8.04
N GLY A 323 13.61 -2.85 -8.24
CA GLY A 323 14.70 -3.05 -9.18
C GLY A 323 16.06 -2.75 -8.55
N PHE A 324 17.03 -2.34 -9.37
CA PHE A 324 18.37 -2.10 -8.86
C PHE A 324 18.53 -0.81 -8.06
N GLN A 325 17.66 0.17 -8.28
CA GLN A 325 17.68 1.47 -7.60
C GLN A 325 16.73 1.51 -6.40
N ASP A 326 16.42 2.71 -5.91
CA ASP A 326 15.57 2.87 -4.73
C ASP A 326 14.09 2.77 -5.08
N ASP A 327 13.40 1.91 -4.35
CA ASP A 327 11.96 1.73 -4.41
C ASP A 327 11.39 1.85 -2.99
N TYR A 328 10.72 2.97 -2.69
CA TYR A 328 10.25 3.32 -1.36
C TYR A 328 8.77 3.01 -1.17
N GLY A 329 8.45 1.95 -0.46
CA GLY A 329 7.09 1.59 -0.08
C GLY A 329 6.61 2.39 1.12
N LEU A 330 5.50 3.14 0.97
CA LEU A 330 5.06 4.11 1.97
C LEU A 330 3.64 3.89 2.48
N SER A 331 2.75 3.28 1.69
CA SER A 331 1.37 3.03 2.11
C SER A 331 0.84 1.70 1.61
N VAL A 332 0.01 1.02 2.43
CA VAL A 332 -0.67 -0.22 2.12
C VAL A 332 -2.12 -0.18 2.57
N PHE A 333 -3.02 -0.75 1.78
CA PHE A 333 -4.42 -0.89 2.13
C PHE A 333 -4.91 -2.32 1.88
N GLY A 334 -5.51 -2.95 2.89
CA GLY A 334 -6.13 -4.27 2.77
C GLY A 334 -7.43 -4.20 1.97
N THR A 335 -7.50 -4.90 0.84
CA THR A 335 -8.60 -4.79 -0.12
C THR A 335 -9.74 -5.78 0.16
N GLN A 336 -10.92 -5.51 -0.44
CA GLN A 336 -12.15 -6.30 -0.22
C GLN A 336 -12.04 -7.75 -0.73
N ASP A 337 -11.15 -8.03 -1.66
CA ASP A 337 -10.84 -9.38 -2.16
C ASP A 337 -9.94 -10.20 -1.21
N GLY A 338 -9.48 -9.58 -0.10
CA GLY A 338 -8.59 -10.19 0.89
C GLY A 338 -7.10 -10.04 0.59
N GLY A 339 -6.75 -9.40 -0.52
CA GLY A 339 -5.40 -8.98 -0.87
C GLY A 339 -5.06 -7.59 -0.32
N CYS A 340 -4.07 -6.93 -0.93
CA CYS A 340 -3.71 -5.55 -0.60
C CYS A 340 -3.31 -4.77 -1.86
N ILE A 341 -3.43 -3.45 -1.74
CA ILE A 341 -2.83 -2.50 -2.67
C ILE A 341 -1.77 -1.70 -1.93
N ALA A 342 -0.63 -1.48 -2.55
CA ALA A 342 0.50 -0.75 -1.99
C ALA A 342 0.92 0.38 -2.92
N SER A 343 1.44 1.46 -2.38
CA SER A 343 1.96 2.60 -3.14
C SER A 343 3.16 3.25 -2.45
N GLY A 344 3.89 4.01 -3.23
CA GLY A 344 5.06 4.77 -2.80
C GLY A 344 5.75 5.39 -4.00
N ALA A 345 7.06 5.25 -4.12
CA ALA A 345 7.82 5.80 -5.23
C ALA A 345 8.88 4.83 -5.74
N THR A 346 9.16 4.86 -7.04
CA THR A 346 10.22 4.09 -7.69
C THR A 346 11.12 5.00 -8.52
N ILE A 347 12.43 4.73 -8.50
CA ILE A 347 13.39 5.26 -9.50
C ILE A 347 13.99 4.14 -10.36
N SER A 348 13.56 2.90 -10.14
CA SER A 348 14.00 1.75 -10.92
C SER A 348 13.35 1.71 -12.30
N THR A 349 14.09 1.18 -13.28
CA THR A 349 13.64 0.94 -14.65
C THR A 349 13.83 -0.52 -15.04
N ASP A 350 14.01 -1.39 -14.05
CA ASP A 350 14.29 -2.83 -14.21
C ASP A 350 13.64 -3.63 -13.07
N GLY A 351 13.96 -4.92 -12.98
CA GLY A 351 13.42 -5.79 -11.95
C GLY A 351 11.91 -6.00 -12.10
N ASP A 352 11.18 -5.72 -11.04
CA ASP A 352 9.71 -5.82 -11.01
C ASP A 352 9.03 -4.59 -11.62
N VAL A 353 9.73 -3.46 -11.77
CA VAL A 353 9.18 -2.21 -12.33
C VAL A 353 9.13 -2.30 -13.85
N LEU A 354 7.92 -2.24 -14.43
CA LEU A 354 7.75 -2.42 -15.88
C LEU A 354 7.90 -1.13 -16.67
N ASP A 355 7.40 -0.03 -16.14
CA ASP A 355 7.42 1.29 -16.80
C ASP A 355 7.76 2.36 -15.74
N ASN A 356 8.76 3.17 -16.00
CA ASN A 356 9.10 4.39 -15.27
C ASN A 356 9.64 5.37 -16.30
N ASP A 357 8.87 6.39 -16.62
CA ASP A 357 9.16 7.33 -17.69
C ASP A 357 9.84 8.62 -17.20
N GLY A 358 9.87 8.82 -15.86
CA GLY A 358 10.38 10.01 -15.21
C GLY A 358 11.69 9.80 -14.44
N PHE A 359 11.99 10.77 -13.59
CA PHE A 359 13.07 10.66 -12.62
C PHE A 359 12.66 9.76 -11.45
N ARG A 360 11.40 9.91 -10.99
CA ARG A 360 10.79 9.14 -9.90
C ARG A 360 9.28 9.18 -10.09
N ASP A 361 8.66 8.01 -10.19
CA ASP A 361 7.22 7.89 -10.37
C ASP A 361 6.57 7.25 -9.15
N ILE A 362 5.30 7.54 -8.92
CA ILE A 362 4.48 6.75 -8.02
C ILE A 362 4.36 5.34 -8.58
N TRP A 363 4.69 4.35 -7.77
CA TRP A 363 4.51 2.95 -8.13
C TRP A 363 3.38 2.34 -7.30
N VAL A 364 2.37 1.81 -7.98
CA VAL A 364 1.20 1.16 -7.37
C VAL A 364 1.24 -0.32 -7.69
N VAL A 365 1.12 -1.16 -6.67
CA VAL A 365 1.16 -2.63 -6.79
C VAL A 365 -0.06 -3.24 -6.10
N LYS A 366 -0.80 -4.08 -6.82
CA LYS A 366 -1.90 -4.88 -6.27
C LYS A 366 -1.48 -6.33 -6.13
N LEU A 367 -1.62 -6.85 -4.91
CA LEU A 367 -1.38 -8.26 -4.58
C LEU A 367 -2.68 -8.96 -4.17
N ASP A 368 -2.81 -10.24 -4.49
CA ASP A 368 -3.88 -11.09 -3.97
C ASP A 368 -3.63 -11.52 -2.50
N SER A 369 -4.54 -12.29 -1.93
CA SER A 369 -4.45 -12.77 -0.55
C SER A 369 -3.24 -13.66 -0.25
N LEU A 370 -2.58 -14.21 -1.29
CA LEU A 370 -1.38 -15.05 -1.20
C LEU A 370 -0.10 -14.25 -1.49
N GLY A 371 -0.20 -12.93 -1.69
CA GLY A 371 0.90 -12.07 -2.05
C GLY A 371 1.37 -12.25 -3.50
N ILE A 372 0.51 -12.74 -4.39
CA ILE A 372 0.81 -12.82 -5.82
C ILE A 372 0.42 -11.50 -6.48
N GLN A 373 1.34 -10.93 -7.27
CA GLN A 373 1.07 -9.69 -7.99
C GLN A 373 -0.04 -9.90 -9.02
N MET A 374 -1.08 -9.09 -8.90
CA MET A 374 -2.21 -9.06 -9.82
C MET A 374 -1.94 -8.08 -10.97
N TRP A 375 -1.51 -6.88 -10.60
CA TRP A 375 -1.11 -5.83 -11.54
C TRP A 375 -0.19 -4.82 -10.84
N GLN A 376 0.45 -4.00 -11.64
CA GLN A 376 1.20 -2.82 -11.19
C GLN A 376 0.98 -1.66 -12.17
N LYS A 377 1.20 -0.44 -11.71
CA LYS A 377 1.12 0.76 -12.51
C LYS A 377 2.03 1.84 -11.97
N THR A 378 2.79 2.49 -12.83
CA THR A 378 3.47 3.74 -12.54
C THR A 378 2.56 4.91 -12.91
N LEU A 379 2.66 5.99 -12.17
CA LEU A 379 1.91 7.21 -12.35
C LEU A 379 2.85 8.39 -12.17
N GLY A 380 2.94 9.28 -13.14
CA GLY A 380 3.82 10.43 -13.05
C GLY A 380 4.00 11.20 -14.34
N GLY A 381 5.08 11.97 -14.37
CA GLY A 381 5.52 12.76 -15.50
C GLY A 381 7.05 12.82 -15.57
N SER A 382 7.60 13.84 -16.22
CA SER A 382 9.06 13.92 -16.44
C SER A 382 9.88 14.27 -15.20
N SER A 383 9.26 14.73 -14.11
CA SER A 383 9.93 15.11 -12.84
C SER A 383 9.78 14.04 -11.78
N GLY A 384 9.49 14.39 -10.53
CA GLY A 384 9.37 13.43 -9.44
C GLY A 384 7.99 13.40 -8.83
N GLU A 385 7.49 12.18 -8.53
CA GLU A 385 6.24 11.95 -7.81
C GLU A 385 6.46 11.01 -6.64
N PHE A 386 5.70 11.25 -5.55
CA PHE A 386 5.67 10.41 -4.37
C PHE A 386 4.23 10.15 -3.94
N SER A 387 3.89 8.92 -3.58
CA SER A 387 2.62 8.61 -2.92
C SER A 387 2.85 8.27 -1.46
N THR A 388 2.04 8.88 -0.60
CA THR A 388 2.00 8.61 0.84
C THR A 388 0.65 8.06 1.29
N GLY A 389 -0.29 7.83 0.34
CA GLY A 389 -1.59 7.27 0.67
C GLY A 389 -2.21 6.50 -0.48
N VAL A 390 -2.71 5.29 -0.20
CA VAL A 390 -3.53 4.51 -1.12
C VAL A 390 -4.72 3.90 -0.37
N ILE A 391 -5.89 3.93 -1.00
CA ILE A 391 -7.11 3.31 -0.46
C ILE A 391 -7.90 2.62 -1.57
N GLU A 392 -8.65 1.57 -1.20
CA GLU A 392 -9.75 1.05 -1.98
C GLU A 392 -11.05 1.74 -1.55
N THR A 393 -11.80 2.25 -2.50
CA THR A 393 -13.08 2.90 -2.25
C THR A 393 -14.21 1.87 -2.18
N HIS A 394 -15.36 2.25 -1.60
CA HIS A 394 -16.51 1.36 -1.47
C HIS A 394 -17.04 0.83 -2.83
N ASP A 395 -16.85 1.57 -3.90
CA ASP A 395 -17.22 1.19 -5.27
C ASP A 395 -16.12 0.38 -6.01
N GLY A 396 -15.09 -0.07 -5.28
CA GLY A 396 -14.02 -0.93 -5.80
C GLY A 396 -12.98 -0.20 -6.65
N ASN A 397 -13.02 1.14 -6.70
CA ASN A 397 -11.97 1.96 -7.30
C ASN A 397 -10.80 2.12 -6.34
N TYR A 398 -9.68 2.63 -6.84
CA TYR A 398 -8.53 2.97 -6.00
C TYR A 398 -8.26 4.46 -6.05
N VAL A 399 -7.91 5.05 -4.91
CA VAL A 399 -7.44 6.43 -4.84
C VAL A 399 -6.04 6.44 -4.28
N ILE A 400 -5.17 7.10 -5.00
CA ILE A 400 -3.77 7.32 -4.67
C ILE A 400 -3.59 8.80 -4.41
N ALA A 401 -2.89 9.16 -3.36
CA ALA A 401 -2.57 10.55 -3.04
C ALA A 401 -1.10 10.71 -2.70
N GLY A 402 -0.54 11.80 -3.18
CA GLY A 402 0.86 12.13 -3.00
C GLY A 402 1.19 13.54 -3.46
N GLU A 403 2.41 13.75 -3.83
CA GLU A 403 2.90 15.03 -4.37
C GLU A 403 3.46 14.84 -5.77
N THR A 404 3.35 15.87 -6.61
CA THR A 404 3.92 15.92 -7.95
C THR A 404 4.76 17.16 -8.15
N TYR A 405 5.90 16.98 -8.83
CA TYR A 405 6.78 18.04 -9.34
C TYR A 405 6.68 18.19 -10.85
N SER A 406 5.83 17.39 -11.50
CA SER A 406 5.63 17.36 -12.95
C SER A 406 4.47 18.29 -13.38
N SER A 407 4.49 18.66 -14.66
CA SER A 407 3.38 19.35 -15.35
C SER A 407 3.08 18.68 -16.70
N ASP A 408 3.43 17.41 -16.84
CA ASP A 408 3.27 16.59 -18.04
C ASP A 408 2.98 15.13 -17.69
N GLY A 409 2.94 14.24 -18.67
CA GLY A 409 2.63 12.83 -18.45
C GLY A 409 1.19 12.63 -17.98
N ASP A 410 1.02 11.94 -16.85
CA ASP A 410 -0.27 11.74 -16.20
C ASP A 410 -0.75 12.98 -15.42
N VAL A 411 0.12 13.97 -15.20
CA VAL A 411 -0.15 15.19 -14.43
C VAL A 411 -0.64 16.28 -15.36
N SER A 412 -1.89 16.72 -15.22
CA SER A 412 -2.47 17.76 -16.09
C SER A 412 -2.04 19.19 -15.72
N SER A 413 -1.66 19.43 -14.47
CA SER A 413 -1.23 20.75 -13.99
C SER A 413 -0.42 20.65 -12.70
N ASN A 414 0.52 21.59 -12.53
CA ASN A 414 1.24 21.87 -11.29
C ASN A 414 1.36 23.39 -11.20
N GLN A 415 0.99 23.97 -10.07
CA GLN A 415 0.91 25.42 -9.88
C GLN A 415 2.22 26.02 -9.33
N GLY A 416 3.08 25.17 -8.75
CA GLY A 416 4.27 25.61 -8.03
C GLY A 416 5.49 24.72 -8.19
N SER A 417 6.22 24.59 -7.09
CA SER A 417 7.36 23.68 -7.01
C SER A 417 6.90 22.24 -6.91
N SER A 418 5.91 21.98 -6.07
CA SER A 418 5.16 20.72 -5.99
C SER A 418 3.74 20.98 -5.51
N ASP A 419 2.79 20.17 -5.96
CA ASP A 419 1.39 20.22 -5.56
C ASP A 419 0.96 18.87 -4.95
N PHE A 420 -0.09 18.86 -4.10
CA PHE A 420 -0.81 17.64 -3.81
C PHE A 420 -1.38 17.06 -5.10
N TRP A 421 -1.15 15.80 -5.34
CA TRP A 421 -1.67 15.10 -6.51
C TRP A 421 -2.49 13.89 -6.10
N ILE A 422 -3.75 13.87 -6.53
CA ILE A 422 -4.70 12.82 -6.19
C ILE A 422 -5.20 12.17 -7.47
N VAL A 423 -5.06 10.85 -7.57
CA VAL A 423 -5.44 10.04 -8.73
C VAL A 423 -6.47 9.01 -8.32
N LYS A 424 -7.59 8.95 -9.03
CA LYS A 424 -8.55 7.86 -8.91
C LYS A 424 -8.41 6.92 -10.10
N LEU A 425 -8.18 5.64 -9.82
CA LEU A 425 -8.13 4.57 -10.79
C LEU A 425 -9.46 3.81 -10.82
N THR A 426 -9.86 3.35 -12.02
CA THR A 426 -10.98 2.42 -12.17
C THR A 426 -10.66 1.09 -11.47
N PRO A 427 -11.68 0.29 -11.08
CA PRO A 427 -11.43 -1.07 -10.61
C PRO A 427 -10.84 -1.92 -11.73
N GLU A 428 -10.20 -3.01 -11.34
CA GLU A 428 -9.81 -4.02 -12.31
C GLU A 428 -11.08 -4.54 -12.98
N THR A 429 -11.19 -4.36 -14.27
CA THR A 429 -12.20 -5.11 -15.01
C THR A 429 -11.63 -6.50 -15.25
N SER A 430 -12.19 -7.51 -14.60
CA SER A 430 -12.06 -8.87 -15.12
C SER A 430 -12.50 -8.79 -16.57
N ALA A 431 -11.54 -8.81 -17.48
CA ALA A 431 -11.87 -8.99 -18.88
C ALA A 431 -12.52 -10.38 -18.97
N THR A 432 -13.83 -10.44 -18.81
CA THR A 432 -14.67 -11.57 -19.19
C THR A 432 -14.81 -11.66 -20.72
N SER A 433 -13.81 -11.26 -21.44
CA SER A 433 -13.47 -11.84 -22.70
C SER A 433 -12.44 -12.93 -22.38
N ALA A 434 -12.92 -14.15 -22.11
CA ALA A 434 -12.14 -15.29 -22.57
C ALA A 434 -11.61 -14.87 -23.95
N PRO A 435 -10.29 -14.95 -24.24
CA PRO A 435 -9.80 -14.71 -25.59
C PRO A 435 -10.73 -15.52 -26.46
N THR A 436 -11.47 -14.85 -27.35
CA THR A 436 -12.44 -15.53 -28.21
C THR A 436 -11.57 -16.50 -28.96
N ALA A 437 -11.61 -17.78 -28.52
CA ALA A 437 -10.77 -18.78 -29.13
C ALA A 437 -11.14 -18.78 -30.60
N ILE A 438 -10.17 -18.49 -31.45
CA ILE A 438 -10.39 -18.51 -32.89
C ILE A 438 -10.84 -19.93 -33.22
N PRO A 439 -11.96 -20.12 -33.93
CA PRO A 439 -12.44 -21.44 -34.27
C PRO A 439 -11.37 -22.24 -35.04
N LEU A 440 -10.98 -23.37 -34.49
CA LEU A 440 -10.01 -24.28 -35.09
C LEU A 440 -10.73 -25.31 -35.94
N ASN A 441 -10.50 -25.28 -37.21
CA ASN A 441 -11.02 -26.30 -38.12
C ASN A 441 -10.11 -27.54 -38.09
N LEU A 442 -10.70 -28.67 -37.68
CA LEU A 442 -10.03 -29.95 -37.53
C LEU A 442 -10.50 -30.92 -38.63
N TYR A 443 -9.56 -31.57 -39.34
CA TYR A 443 -9.90 -32.51 -40.36
C TYR A 443 -8.91 -33.71 -40.47
N PRO A 444 -9.40 -34.92 -40.81
CA PRO A 444 -10.81 -35.28 -41.00
C PRO A 444 -11.56 -35.24 -39.64
N ASN A 445 -12.85 -34.92 -39.70
CA ASN A 445 -13.73 -34.95 -38.54
C ASN A 445 -15.12 -35.44 -39.01
N PRO A 446 -15.57 -36.64 -38.62
CA PRO A 446 -14.95 -37.60 -37.69
C PRO A 446 -13.63 -38.22 -38.17
N THR A 447 -12.85 -38.74 -37.21
CA THR A 447 -11.53 -39.30 -37.45
C THR A 447 -11.29 -40.57 -36.61
N THR A 448 -10.32 -41.42 -37.01
CA THR A 448 -9.98 -42.64 -36.25
C THR A 448 -8.52 -42.66 -35.73
N HIS A 449 -7.59 -42.00 -36.41
CA HIS A 449 -6.17 -42.14 -36.11
C HIS A 449 -5.43 -40.80 -35.92
N TRP A 450 -5.73 -39.80 -36.75
CA TRP A 450 -5.04 -38.51 -36.71
C TRP A 450 -5.95 -37.37 -37.20
N ILE A 451 -5.64 -36.15 -36.76
CA ILE A 451 -6.26 -34.90 -37.19
C ILE A 451 -5.20 -33.88 -37.62
N ASN A 452 -5.53 -33.03 -38.56
CA ASN A 452 -4.79 -31.84 -38.90
C ASN A 452 -5.48 -30.63 -38.26
N LEU A 453 -4.66 -29.68 -37.81
CA LEU A 453 -5.08 -28.38 -37.31
C LEU A 453 -4.95 -27.38 -38.47
N ASN A 454 -6.07 -26.82 -38.94
CA ASN A 454 -6.02 -25.77 -39.95
C ASN A 454 -5.84 -24.41 -39.27
N LEU A 455 -4.60 -24.03 -39.05
CA LEU A 455 -4.22 -22.79 -38.41
C LEU A 455 -3.89 -21.72 -39.44
N PRO A 456 -4.31 -20.45 -39.24
CA PRO A 456 -4.11 -19.37 -40.20
C PRO A 456 -2.65 -18.88 -40.30
N ILE A 457 -1.78 -19.28 -39.36
CA ILE A 457 -0.39 -18.85 -39.30
C ILE A 457 0.51 -20.08 -39.16
N ILE A 458 1.64 -20.11 -39.87
CA ILE A 458 2.67 -21.14 -39.68
C ILE A 458 3.60 -20.71 -38.55
N GLU A 459 3.35 -21.21 -37.34
CA GLU A 459 4.22 -21.03 -36.19
C GLU A 459 4.97 -22.33 -35.90
N GLN A 460 6.23 -22.18 -35.44
CA GLN A 460 7.00 -23.28 -34.88
C GLN A 460 6.72 -23.31 -33.36
N ASP A 461 6.36 -24.49 -32.82
CA ASP A 461 6.16 -24.74 -31.39
C ASP A 461 4.85 -24.16 -30.79
N MET A 462 3.71 -24.62 -31.25
CA MET A 462 2.41 -24.39 -30.58
C MET A 462 2.16 -25.46 -29.50
N GLN A 463 1.72 -25.03 -28.32
CA GLN A 463 1.27 -25.95 -27.29
C GLN A 463 -0.18 -26.40 -27.58
N VAL A 464 -0.36 -27.71 -27.82
CA VAL A 464 -1.66 -28.30 -28.13
C VAL A 464 -2.09 -29.23 -27.01
N ASN A 465 -3.35 -29.03 -26.55
CA ASN A 465 -3.99 -29.84 -25.52
C ASN A 465 -5.24 -30.52 -26.08
N ILE A 466 -5.48 -31.78 -25.71
CA ILE A 466 -6.72 -32.51 -25.99
C ILE A 466 -7.41 -32.81 -24.67
N THR A 467 -8.69 -32.47 -24.55
CA THR A 467 -9.53 -32.77 -23.37
C THR A 467 -10.77 -33.56 -23.78
N ASP A 468 -11.32 -34.35 -22.83
CA ASP A 468 -12.62 -35.00 -22.98
C ASP A 468 -13.79 -34.01 -22.75
N GLU A 469 -15.04 -34.51 -22.84
CA GLU A 469 -16.24 -33.69 -22.63
C GLU A 469 -16.38 -33.13 -21.20
N GLN A 470 -15.69 -33.69 -20.25
CA GLN A 470 -15.65 -33.23 -18.85
C GLN A 470 -14.50 -32.23 -18.60
N GLY A 471 -13.73 -31.86 -19.65
CA GLY A 471 -12.58 -30.96 -19.53
C GLY A 471 -11.29 -31.62 -18.99
N LYS A 472 -11.26 -32.94 -18.80
CA LYS A 472 -10.06 -33.65 -18.36
C LYS A 472 -9.01 -33.67 -19.47
N LEU A 473 -7.80 -33.22 -19.15
CA LEU A 473 -6.67 -33.27 -20.08
C LEU A 473 -6.23 -34.70 -20.33
N LEU A 474 -6.21 -35.10 -21.61
CA LEU A 474 -5.84 -36.42 -22.06
C LEU A 474 -4.47 -36.42 -22.75
N GLN A 475 -4.13 -35.36 -23.47
CA GLN A 475 -2.87 -35.21 -24.19
C GLN A 475 -2.44 -33.76 -24.20
N SER A 476 -1.13 -33.50 -24.01
CA SER A 476 -0.52 -32.18 -24.10
C SER A 476 0.85 -32.31 -24.73
N ARG A 477 1.11 -31.56 -25.83
CA ARG A 477 2.39 -31.57 -26.52
C ARG A 477 2.61 -30.29 -27.32
N SER A 478 3.88 -29.96 -27.56
CA SER A 478 4.26 -28.93 -28.52
C SER A 478 4.33 -29.55 -29.92
N ILE A 479 3.68 -28.93 -30.91
CA ILE A 479 3.71 -29.36 -32.29
C ILE A 479 3.98 -28.19 -33.24
N ARG A 480 4.46 -28.50 -34.43
CA ARG A 480 4.48 -27.54 -35.55
C ARG A 480 3.10 -27.49 -36.22
N THR A 481 2.75 -26.36 -36.77
CA THR A 481 1.43 -26.15 -37.40
C THR A 481 1.14 -27.01 -38.63
N ASP A 482 2.16 -27.64 -39.24
CA ASP A 482 2.09 -28.56 -40.36
C ASP A 482 2.08 -30.03 -39.91
N GLU A 483 2.15 -30.32 -38.62
CA GLU A 483 2.25 -31.65 -38.04
C GLU A 483 0.84 -32.23 -37.76
N LYS A 484 0.68 -33.54 -38.05
CA LYS A 484 -0.54 -34.28 -37.71
C LYS A 484 -0.57 -34.66 -36.25
N LEU A 485 -1.71 -34.44 -35.63
CA LEU A 485 -1.92 -34.85 -34.24
C LEU A 485 -2.41 -36.29 -34.20
N ASP A 486 -1.59 -37.18 -33.63
CA ASP A 486 -1.94 -38.60 -33.45
C ASP A 486 -2.91 -38.75 -32.28
N ILE A 487 -4.05 -39.34 -32.54
CA ILE A 487 -5.14 -39.60 -31.60
C ILE A 487 -5.53 -41.08 -31.53
N ALA A 488 -4.72 -41.96 -32.12
CA ALA A 488 -5.04 -43.41 -32.21
C ALA A 488 -5.32 -44.03 -30.83
N ALA A 489 -4.62 -43.58 -29.77
CA ALA A 489 -4.77 -44.09 -28.42
C ALA A 489 -6.04 -43.61 -27.66
N LEU A 490 -6.77 -42.63 -28.19
CA LEU A 490 -8.00 -42.14 -27.53
C LEU A 490 -9.15 -43.13 -27.78
N PRO A 491 -10.04 -43.37 -26.80
CA PRO A 491 -11.31 -44.09 -27.03
C PRO A 491 -12.22 -43.39 -28.06
N SER A 492 -13.20 -44.10 -28.60
CA SER A 492 -14.28 -43.47 -29.38
C SER A 492 -15.04 -42.47 -28.52
N GLY A 493 -15.26 -41.25 -29.01
CA GLY A 493 -15.87 -40.17 -28.23
C GLY A 493 -15.72 -38.79 -28.84
N VAL A 494 -16.15 -37.79 -28.09
CA VAL A 494 -16.08 -36.37 -28.46
C VAL A 494 -14.96 -35.71 -27.67
N TYR A 495 -14.15 -34.90 -28.33
CA TYR A 495 -12.97 -34.29 -27.75
C TYR A 495 -12.84 -32.83 -28.16
N TRP A 496 -12.21 -32.06 -27.31
CA TRP A 496 -11.84 -30.69 -27.57
C TRP A 496 -10.32 -30.56 -27.77
N VAL A 497 -9.91 -29.72 -28.69
CA VAL A 497 -8.52 -29.36 -28.95
C VAL A 497 -8.37 -27.87 -28.71
N SER A 498 -7.40 -27.49 -27.92
CA SER A 498 -6.94 -26.12 -27.81
C SER A 498 -5.46 -26.03 -28.25
N ALA A 499 -5.12 -24.99 -29.01
CA ALA A 499 -3.77 -24.70 -29.45
C ALA A 499 -3.43 -23.26 -29.06
N VAL A 500 -2.26 -23.06 -28.40
CA VAL A 500 -1.80 -21.75 -27.95
C VAL A 500 -0.50 -21.40 -28.65
N SER A 501 -0.46 -20.24 -29.31
CA SER A 501 0.73 -19.71 -29.96
C SER A 501 1.71 -19.12 -28.93
N LYS A 502 2.96 -18.85 -29.34
CA LYS A 502 3.93 -18.11 -28.51
C LYS A 502 3.51 -16.69 -28.17
N SER A 503 2.67 -16.09 -29.01
CA SER A 503 2.09 -14.77 -28.78
C SER A 503 0.87 -14.78 -27.84
N GLY A 504 0.48 -15.97 -27.30
CA GLY A 504 -0.68 -16.11 -26.41
C GLY A 504 -2.03 -16.23 -27.14
N GLN A 505 -2.07 -16.24 -28.48
CA GLN A 505 -3.32 -16.44 -29.25
C GLN A 505 -3.84 -17.86 -29.05
N VAL A 506 -5.12 -18.01 -28.66
CA VAL A 506 -5.78 -19.29 -28.43
C VAL A 506 -6.65 -19.67 -29.64
N TYR A 507 -6.53 -20.92 -30.06
CA TYR A 507 -7.39 -21.57 -31.08
C TYR A 507 -8.09 -22.76 -30.42
N ALA A 508 -9.37 -22.97 -30.70
CA ALA A 508 -10.10 -24.12 -30.17
C ALA A 508 -11.04 -24.75 -31.18
N GLY A 509 -11.14 -26.07 -31.14
CA GLY A 509 -11.98 -26.84 -32.01
C GLY A 509 -12.45 -28.13 -31.35
N LYS A 510 -13.47 -28.76 -31.98
CA LYS A 510 -14.08 -30.02 -31.51
C LYS A 510 -13.96 -31.07 -32.60
N PHE A 511 -13.59 -32.31 -32.21
CA PHE A 511 -13.62 -33.44 -33.13
C PHE A 511 -14.31 -34.66 -32.52
N VAL A 512 -14.74 -35.56 -33.41
CA VAL A 512 -15.33 -36.85 -33.05
C VAL A 512 -14.37 -37.96 -33.47
N LYS A 513 -14.01 -38.82 -32.50
CA LYS A 513 -13.27 -40.05 -32.79
C LYS A 513 -14.25 -41.21 -32.93
N GLY A 514 -14.21 -41.85 -34.09
CA GLY A 514 -14.99 -43.05 -34.41
C GLY A 514 -14.31 -44.34 -33.96
#